data_cf2b76358b3863b1724dad2b5e70d2b9
#
_entry.id   cf2b76358b3863b1724dad2b5e70d2b9
#
_cell.length_a   1.000
_cell.length_b   1.000
_cell.length_c   1.000
_cell.angle_alpha   90.00
_cell.angle_beta   90.00
_cell.angle_gamma   90.00
#
_symmetry.space_group_name_H-M   'P 1'
#
loop_
_entity.id
_entity.type
_entity.pdbx_description
1 polymer ?
#
loop_
_entity_poly.entity_id
_entity_poly.type
_entity_poly.pdbx_seq_one_letter_code
_entity_poly.pdbx_strand_id
1 'polypeptide(L)'
;IKQTGYKPKLKETLADFNFGYIISVVLSIFFVTLGSYMMYGTGQVLPNAPAAFANSVVEMFTTFIGKWSYFIIAIASFCIMFGTCIAVFDGYSRSIKRSAELLFINKKDKDKSIYSISLFIVVLGAFGIVFFLGNQLNQLVDLATTISFLIAPIIAIVNYKLVTSKKFPEEAHPKLWLKILSYLGIIFLSGFSLYFTWIQFN
;
A
#
# COMPACT_ATOMS: atom_id res chain seq x y z
N ILE A 1 -22.44 -1.52 2.18
CA ILE A 1 -23.75 -1.98 1.70
C ILE A 1 -24.52 -2.72 2.81
N LYS A 2 -23.93 -3.66 3.54
CA LYS A 2 -24.65 -4.40 4.61
C LYS A 2 -24.98 -3.56 5.85
N GLN A 3 -24.20 -2.51 6.13
CA GLN A 3 -24.39 -1.64 7.31
C GLN A 3 -25.20 -0.38 7.01
N THR A 4 -25.10 0.18 5.81
CA THR A 4 -25.73 1.46 5.48
C THR A 4 -26.86 1.35 4.46
N GLY A 5 -27.03 0.18 3.81
CA GLY A 5 -27.99 -0.01 2.71
C GLY A 5 -27.68 0.76 1.42
N TYR A 6 -26.71 1.68 1.48
CA TYR A 6 -26.33 2.51 0.33
C TYR A 6 -25.53 1.71 -0.71
N LYS A 7 -25.96 1.79 -1.97
CA LYS A 7 -25.21 1.25 -3.12
C LYS A 7 -24.63 2.42 -3.91
N PRO A 8 -23.32 2.65 -3.85
CA PRO A 8 -22.69 3.74 -4.60
C PRO A 8 -22.86 3.51 -6.10
N LYS A 9 -23.06 4.58 -6.86
CA LYS A 9 -23.08 4.53 -8.33
C LYS A 9 -21.63 4.37 -8.83
N LEU A 10 -21.47 3.71 -9.99
CA LEU A 10 -20.15 3.50 -10.60
C LEU A 10 -19.37 4.81 -10.77
N LYS A 11 -20.06 5.89 -11.19
CA LYS A 11 -19.43 7.22 -11.34
C LYS A 11 -18.88 7.77 -10.04
N GLU A 12 -19.60 7.61 -8.94
CA GLU A 12 -19.17 8.08 -7.61
C GLU A 12 -17.93 7.29 -7.13
N THR A 13 -17.97 5.97 -7.30
CA THR A 13 -16.82 5.12 -6.94
C THR A 13 -15.59 5.45 -7.78
N LEU A 14 -15.75 5.68 -9.09
CA LEU A 14 -14.64 6.06 -9.97
C LEU A 14 -14.10 7.47 -9.64
N ALA A 15 -14.98 8.42 -9.32
CA ALA A 15 -14.57 9.76 -8.94
C ALA A 15 -13.75 9.75 -7.65
N ASP A 16 -14.22 9.03 -6.63
CA ASP A 16 -13.52 8.87 -5.35
C ASP A 16 -12.16 8.20 -5.52
N PHE A 17 -12.11 7.10 -6.28
CA PHE A 17 -10.86 6.40 -6.59
C PHE A 17 -9.87 7.29 -7.35
N ASN A 18 -10.29 7.97 -8.41
CA ASN A 18 -9.43 8.84 -9.21
C ASN A 18 -8.90 10.02 -8.39
N PHE A 19 -9.75 10.63 -7.55
CA PHE A 19 -9.36 11.73 -6.67
C PHE A 19 -8.29 11.27 -5.67
N GLY A 20 -8.49 10.14 -4.99
CA GLY A 20 -7.49 9.57 -4.08
C GLY A 20 -6.18 9.25 -4.80
N TYR A 21 -6.25 8.71 -6.02
CA TYR A 21 -5.06 8.38 -6.81
C TYR A 21 -4.28 9.62 -7.25
N ILE A 22 -4.97 10.67 -7.72
CA ILE A 22 -4.34 11.95 -8.11
C ILE A 22 -3.62 12.57 -6.90
N ILE A 23 -4.29 12.63 -5.74
CA ILE A 23 -3.67 13.16 -4.52
C ILE A 23 -2.42 12.35 -4.16
N SER A 24 -2.49 11.02 -4.22
CA SER A 24 -1.34 10.15 -3.91
C SER A 24 -0.16 10.40 -4.85
N VAL A 25 -0.40 10.58 -6.16
CA VAL A 25 0.64 10.91 -7.14
C VAL A 25 1.27 12.27 -6.85
N VAL A 26 0.46 13.30 -6.60
CA VAL A 26 0.94 14.65 -6.28
C VAL A 26 1.79 14.64 -5.01
N LEU A 27 1.33 13.96 -3.96
CA LEU A 27 2.08 13.83 -2.71
C LEU A 27 3.38 13.05 -2.91
N SER A 28 3.36 11.97 -3.71
CA SER A 28 4.57 11.19 -3.99
C SER A 28 5.64 12.03 -4.69
N ILE A 29 5.26 12.83 -5.70
CA ILE A 29 6.18 13.74 -6.38
C ILE A 29 6.75 14.77 -5.39
N PHE A 30 5.88 15.32 -4.53
CA PHE A 30 6.29 16.29 -3.52
C PHE A 30 7.30 15.70 -2.53
N PHE A 31 7.06 14.49 -2.01
CA PHE A 31 7.98 13.82 -1.09
C PHE A 31 9.30 13.43 -1.75
N VAL A 32 9.27 12.94 -2.99
CA VAL A 32 10.50 12.62 -3.73
C VAL A 32 11.34 13.88 -3.97
N THR A 33 10.70 14.98 -4.35
CA THR A 33 11.38 16.27 -4.58
C THR A 33 11.99 16.78 -3.27
N LEU A 34 11.24 16.74 -2.17
CA LEU A 34 11.70 17.16 -0.85
C LEU A 34 12.89 16.31 -0.38
N GLY A 35 12.76 14.97 -0.47
CA GLY A 35 13.83 14.05 -0.09
C GLY A 35 15.08 14.25 -0.94
N SER A 36 14.92 14.41 -2.26
CA SER A 36 16.03 14.68 -3.17
C SER A 36 16.74 16.00 -2.82
N TYR A 37 15.98 17.07 -2.60
CA TYR A 37 16.56 18.38 -2.26
C TYR A 37 17.33 18.35 -0.93
N MET A 38 16.88 17.57 0.04
CA MET A 38 17.48 17.53 1.36
C MET A 38 18.65 16.58 1.49
N MET A 39 18.64 15.49 0.73
CA MET A 39 19.61 14.40 0.91
C MET A 39 20.62 14.30 -0.22
N TYR A 40 20.26 14.75 -1.43
CA TYR A 40 21.16 14.63 -2.58
C TYR A 40 22.39 15.53 -2.42
N GLY A 41 23.57 14.94 -2.47
CA GLY A 41 24.85 15.67 -2.35
C GLY A 41 25.24 16.10 -0.93
N THR A 42 24.43 15.81 0.11
CA THR A 42 24.73 16.19 1.49
C THR A 42 25.58 15.16 2.23
N GLY A 43 25.74 13.95 1.68
CA GLY A 43 26.42 12.84 2.35
C GLY A 43 25.66 12.28 3.58
N GLN A 44 24.44 12.74 3.82
CA GLN A 44 23.63 12.24 4.93
C GLN A 44 23.07 10.86 4.57
N VAL A 45 23.31 9.90 5.44
CA VAL A 45 22.74 8.55 5.35
C VAL A 45 21.66 8.41 6.40
N LEU A 46 20.47 7.98 5.98
CA LEU A 46 19.38 7.72 6.91
C LEU A 46 19.70 6.54 7.82
N PRO A 47 19.42 6.66 9.14
CA PRO A 47 19.67 5.59 10.08
C PRO A 47 18.82 4.34 9.78
N ASN A 48 19.41 3.16 9.98
CA ASN A 48 18.70 1.87 9.84
C ASN A 48 17.74 1.58 11.00
N ALA A 49 17.98 2.17 12.17
CA ALA A 49 17.12 1.99 13.32
C ALA A 49 15.81 2.79 13.16
N PRO A 50 14.63 2.16 13.31
CA PRO A 50 13.34 2.79 13.03
C PRO A 50 13.09 4.10 13.80
N ALA A 51 13.46 4.13 15.08
CA ALA A 51 13.29 5.32 15.92
C ALA A 51 14.19 6.50 15.47
N ALA A 52 15.45 6.21 15.13
CA ALA A 52 16.38 7.21 14.63
C ALA A 52 15.95 7.71 13.23
N PHE A 53 15.47 6.80 12.36
CA PHE A 53 14.91 7.17 11.06
C PHE A 53 13.71 8.11 11.22
N ALA A 54 12.74 7.78 12.08
CA ALA A 54 11.57 8.62 12.33
C ALA A 54 11.97 10.01 12.86
N ASN A 55 12.93 10.07 13.78
CA ASN A 55 13.45 11.34 14.29
C ASN A 55 14.11 12.16 13.18
N SER A 56 14.95 11.54 12.34
CA SER A 56 15.59 12.23 11.20
C SER A 56 14.57 12.82 10.24
N VAL A 57 13.46 12.11 9.96
CA VAL A 57 12.38 12.63 9.13
C VAL A 57 11.70 13.83 9.79
N VAL A 58 11.39 13.76 11.09
CA VAL A 58 10.80 14.90 11.82
C VAL A 58 11.74 16.10 11.83
N GLU A 59 13.03 15.89 12.09
CA GLU A 59 14.05 16.95 12.08
C GLU A 59 14.19 17.58 10.69
N MET A 60 14.10 16.77 9.64
CA MET A 60 14.12 17.24 8.28
C MET A 60 13.04 18.30 8.02
N PHE A 61 11.80 18.04 8.43
CA PHE A 61 10.71 19.02 8.29
C PHE A 61 10.89 20.24 9.22
N THR A 62 11.35 20.03 10.45
CA THR A 62 11.54 21.12 11.40
C THR A 62 12.65 22.10 11.01
N THR A 63 13.63 21.62 10.25
CA THR A 63 14.69 22.49 9.73
C THR A 63 14.14 23.55 8.76
N PHE A 64 13.09 23.24 7.98
CA PHE A 64 12.48 24.17 7.05
C PHE A 64 11.40 25.04 7.68
N ILE A 65 10.56 24.45 8.53
CA ILE A 65 9.38 25.14 9.08
C ILE A 65 9.76 25.93 10.34
N GLY A 66 10.76 25.45 11.07
CA GLY A 66 11.22 26.04 12.34
C GLY A 66 11.03 25.10 13.54
N LYS A 67 11.84 25.25 14.56
CA LYS A 67 11.90 24.38 15.76
C LYS A 67 10.56 24.23 16.49
N TRP A 68 9.69 25.21 16.43
CA TRP A 68 8.36 25.17 17.05
C TRP A 68 7.46 24.09 16.45
N SER A 69 7.69 23.71 15.20
CA SER A 69 6.87 22.72 14.47
C SER A 69 7.18 21.27 14.88
N TYR A 70 8.28 21.01 15.63
CA TYR A 70 8.71 19.66 16.00
C TYR A 70 7.58 18.82 16.62
N PHE A 71 6.90 19.35 17.63
CA PHE A 71 5.83 18.62 18.31
C PHE A 71 4.63 18.33 17.38
N ILE A 72 4.27 19.30 16.55
CA ILE A 72 3.14 19.14 15.61
C ILE A 72 3.48 18.04 14.60
N ILE A 73 4.67 18.08 14.02
CA ILE A 73 5.11 17.11 13.02
C ILE A 73 5.27 15.71 13.65
N ALA A 74 5.85 15.62 14.84
CA ALA A 74 6.01 14.36 15.54
C ALA A 74 4.66 13.70 15.87
N ILE A 75 3.69 14.47 16.38
CA ILE A 75 2.33 13.98 16.66
C ILE A 75 1.63 13.59 15.36
N ALA A 76 1.72 14.41 14.32
CA ALA A 76 1.11 14.11 13.03
C ALA A 76 1.70 12.83 12.42
N SER A 77 3.02 12.66 12.44
CA SER A 77 3.71 11.47 11.97
C SER A 77 3.27 10.22 12.74
N PHE A 78 3.19 10.32 14.06
CA PHE A 78 2.69 9.24 14.91
C PHE A 78 1.24 8.87 14.57
N CYS A 79 0.35 9.85 14.46
CA CYS A 79 -1.06 9.61 14.14
C CYS A 79 -1.23 8.97 12.76
N ILE A 80 -0.47 9.42 11.77
CA ILE A 80 -0.51 8.85 10.40
C ILE A 80 -0.05 7.39 10.43
N MET A 81 1.11 7.11 11.04
CA MET A 81 1.65 5.75 11.13
C MET A 81 0.74 4.81 11.91
N PHE A 82 0.26 5.26 13.07
CA PHE A 82 -0.65 4.47 13.90
C PHE A 82 -1.98 4.20 13.19
N GLY A 83 -2.58 5.22 12.59
CA GLY A 83 -3.80 5.08 11.79
C GLY A 83 -3.63 4.12 10.60
N THR A 84 -2.47 4.19 9.94
CA THR A 84 -2.12 3.26 8.85
C THR A 84 -2.01 1.82 9.35
N CYS A 85 -1.37 1.58 10.50
CA CYS A 85 -1.29 0.25 11.10
C CYS A 85 -2.69 -0.34 11.37
N ILE A 86 -3.58 0.45 11.97
CA ILE A 86 -4.96 0.01 12.24
C ILE A 86 -5.69 -0.32 10.94
N ALA A 87 -5.60 0.55 9.94
CA ALA A 87 -6.25 0.36 8.65
C ALA A 87 -5.74 -0.88 7.91
N VAL A 88 -4.43 -1.14 7.97
CA VAL A 88 -3.80 -2.31 7.35
C VAL A 88 -4.22 -3.60 8.07
N PHE A 89 -4.20 -3.64 9.38
CA PHE A 89 -4.65 -4.82 10.15
C PHE A 89 -6.11 -5.14 9.89
N ASP A 90 -6.99 -4.16 9.89
CA ASP A 90 -8.42 -4.35 9.58
C ASP A 90 -8.61 -4.79 8.11
N GLY A 91 -7.94 -4.13 7.16
CA GLY A 91 -8.04 -4.41 5.73
C GLY A 91 -7.59 -5.83 5.38
N TYR A 92 -6.43 -6.26 5.86
CA TYR A 92 -5.94 -7.62 5.63
C TYR A 92 -6.83 -8.67 6.29
N SER A 93 -7.28 -8.44 7.52
CA SER A 93 -8.15 -9.36 8.24
C SER A 93 -9.48 -9.55 7.52
N ARG A 94 -10.08 -8.48 6.99
CA ARG A 94 -11.31 -8.55 6.17
C ARG A 94 -11.07 -9.27 4.84
N SER A 95 -9.93 -9.04 4.21
CA SER A 95 -9.58 -9.71 2.95
C SER A 95 -9.39 -11.21 3.14
N ILE A 96 -8.66 -11.63 4.18
CA ILE A 96 -8.47 -13.03 4.53
C ILE A 96 -9.83 -13.69 4.85
N LYS A 97 -10.64 -13.04 5.67
CA LYS A 97 -12.00 -13.50 5.99
C LYS A 97 -12.81 -13.71 4.71
N ARG A 98 -12.83 -12.73 3.81
CA ARG A 98 -13.60 -12.81 2.57
C ARG A 98 -13.11 -13.91 1.64
N SER A 99 -11.81 -14.08 1.54
CA SER A 99 -11.19 -15.16 0.77
C SER A 99 -11.53 -16.53 1.35
N ALA A 100 -11.45 -16.68 2.67
CA ALA A 100 -11.83 -17.92 3.35
C ALA A 100 -13.32 -18.27 3.16
N GLU A 101 -14.22 -17.27 3.26
CA GLU A 101 -15.64 -17.47 2.99
C GLU A 101 -15.90 -17.96 1.55
N LEU A 102 -15.17 -17.43 0.58
CA LEU A 102 -15.36 -17.80 -0.82
C LEU A 102 -14.79 -19.19 -1.15
N LEU A 103 -13.72 -19.60 -0.48
CA LEU A 103 -13.01 -20.84 -0.78
C LEU A 103 -13.50 -22.04 0.04
N PHE A 104 -13.84 -21.83 1.31
CA PHE A 104 -13.97 -22.95 2.24
C PHE A 104 -15.30 -22.99 3.02
N ILE A 105 -16.11 -21.94 3.06
CA ILE A 105 -17.20 -21.84 4.01
C ILE A 105 -18.55 -21.56 3.36
N ASN A 106 -19.38 -22.61 3.34
CA ASN A 106 -20.76 -22.54 2.86
C ASN A 106 -21.77 -22.18 4.00
N LYS A 107 -21.32 -21.70 5.17
CA LYS A 107 -22.18 -21.45 6.34
C LYS A 107 -21.95 -20.09 6.98
N LYS A 108 -23.06 -19.34 7.12
CA LYS A 108 -23.13 -17.97 7.67
C LYS A 108 -22.78 -17.82 9.18
N ASP A 109 -22.69 -18.91 9.94
CA ASP A 109 -22.62 -18.84 11.42
C ASP A 109 -21.22 -18.64 12.03
N LYS A 110 -20.14 -18.66 11.23
CA LYS A 110 -18.76 -18.46 11.72
C LYS A 110 -18.15 -17.10 11.39
N ASP A 111 -18.98 -16.13 11.02
CA ASP A 111 -18.55 -14.85 10.44
C ASP A 111 -17.63 -14.01 11.36
N LYS A 112 -17.95 -13.92 12.65
CA LYS A 112 -17.14 -13.14 13.62
C LYS A 112 -15.85 -13.83 14.02
N SER A 113 -15.87 -15.16 14.14
CA SER A 113 -14.71 -15.94 14.58
C SER A 113 -13.56 -15.88 13.57
N ILE A 114 -13.85 -15.97 12.26
CA ILE A 114 -12.84 -15.93 11.21
C ILE A 114 -12.12 -14.58 11.16
N TYR A 115 -12.89 -13.48 11.29
CA TYR A 115 -12.30 -12.14 11.34
C TYR A 115 -11.35 -11.99 12.53
N SER A 116 -11.75 -12.38 13.72
CA SER A 116 -10.94 -12.27 14.93
C SER A 116 -9.68 -13.13 14.86
N ILE A 117 -9.80 -14.36 14.35
CA ILE A 117 -8.66 -15.25 14.15
C ILE A 117 -7.70 -14.66 13.12
N SER A 118 -8.22 -14.15 11.99
CA SER A 118 -7.40 -13.51 10.95
C SER A 118 -6.67 -12.28 11.49
N LEU A 119 -7.36 -11.45 12.26
CA LEU A 119 -6.77 -10.28 12.91
C LEU A 119 -5.62 -10.67 13.84
N PHE A 120 -5.88 -11.69 14.68
CA PHE A 120 -4.87 -12.18 15.62
C PHE A 120 -3.63 -12.74 14.91
N ILE A 121 -3.82 -13.52 13.84
CA ILE A 121 -2.71 -14.05 13.03
C ILE A 121 -1.89 -12.92 12.39
N VAL A 122 -2.55 -11.92 11.81
CA VAL A 122 -1.88 -10.78 11.16
C VAL A 122 -1.09 -9.96 12.18
N VAL A 123 -1.69 -9.66 13.34
CA VAL A 123 -1.04 -8.90 14.41
C VAL A 123 0.15 -9.67 14.99
N LEU A 124 -0.01 -10.97 15.28
CA LEU A 124 1.10 -11.79 15.78
C LEU A 124 2.21 -11.94 14.76
N GLY A 125 1.88 -12.12 13.48
CA GLY A 125 2.85 -12.17 12.39
C GLY A 125 3.65 -10.88 12.28
N ALA A 126 2.96 -9.72 12.32
CA ALA A 126 3.61 -8.42 12.31
C ALA A 126 4.52 -8.23 13.54
N PHE A 127 4.05 -8.60 14.72
CA PHE A 127 4.84 -8.53 15.95
C PHE A 127 6.08 -9.42 15.88
N GLY A 128 5.94 -10.64 15.34
CA GLY A 128 7.07 -11.55 15.10
C GLY A 128 8.11 -10.92 14.17
N ILE A 129 7.69 -10.33 13.05
CA ILE A 129 8.60 -9.66 12.11
C ILE A 129 9.34 -8.51 12.81
N VAL A 130 8.63 -7.68 13.57
CA VAL A 130 9.24 -6.57 14.31
C VAL A 130 10.22 -7.08 15.37
N PHE A 131 9.91 -8.19 16.04
CA PHE A 131 10.77 -8.76 17.07
C PHE A 131 12.09 -9.30 16.49
N PHE A 132 12.03 -9.99 15.35
CA PHE A 132 13.21 -10.60 14.73
C PHE A 132 14.00 -9.64 13.83
N LEU A 133 13.35 -8.70 13.15
CA LEU A 133 13.94 -7.84 12.13
C LEU A 133 13.78 -6.34 12.41
N GLY A 134 13.24 -5.96 13.57
CA GLY A 134 12.89 -4.56 13.88
C GLY A 134 14.05 -3.56 13.86
N ASN A 135 15.29 -4.02 13.97
CA ASN A 135 16.48 -3.17 13.88
C ASN A 135 17.03 -3.03 12.45
N GLN A 136 16.40 -3.67 11.48
CA GLN A 136 16.85 -3.75 10.08
C GLN A 136 15.80 -3.17 9.14
N LEU A 137 15.41 -1.91 9.37
CA LEU A 137 14.34 -1.23 8.61
C LEU A 137 14.58 -1.30 7.10
N ASN A 138 15.81 -1.05 6.64
CA ASN A 138 16.13 -1.06 5.22
C ASN A 138 15.89 -2.44 4.61
N GLN A 139 16.31 -3.52 5.29
CA GLN A 139 16.09 -4.88 4.80
C GLN A 139 14.60 -5.24 4.74
N LEU A 140 13.79 -4.77 5.70
CA LEU A 140 12.34 -4.96 5.68
C LEU A 140 11.69 -4.23 4.51
N VAL A 141 12.12 -2.99 4.25
CA VAL A 141 11.63 -2.19 3.12
C VAL A 141 12.04 -2.83 1.80
N ASP A 142 13.30 -3.26 1.66
CA ASP A 142 13.81 -3.92 0.47
C ASP A 142 13.07 -5.23 0.19
N LEU A 143 12.83 -6.04 1.21
CA LEU A 143 12.06 -7.29 1.09
C LEU A 143 10.61 -7.00 0.65
N ALA A 144 9.95 -6.05 1.32
CA ALA A 144 8.56 -5.70 1.02
C ALA A 144 8.41 -5.14 -0.39
N THR A 145 9.32 -4.27 -0.83
CA THR A 145 9.32 -3.70 -2.17
C THR A 145 9.61 -4.76 -3.23
N THR A 146 10.59 -5.62 -3.01
CA THR A 146 10.94 -6.73 -3.92
C THR A 146 9.73 -7.65 -4.15
N ILE A 147 9.09 -8.09 -3.07
CA ILE A 147 7.89 -8.94 -3.16
C ILE A 147 6.76 -8.20 -3.91
N SER A 148 6.56 -6.92 -3.60
CA SER A 148 5.52 -6.11 -4.25
C SER A 148 5.75 -5.97 -5.76
N PHE A 149 6.99 -5.74 -6.19
CA PHE A 149 7.34 -5.65 -7.62
C PHE A 149 7.14 -6.98 -8.36
N LEU A 150 7.44 -8.10 -7.71
CA LEU A 150 7.23 -9.43 -8.32
C LEU A 150 5.74 -9.79 -8.46
N ILE A 151 4.91 -9.38 -7.50
CA ILE A 151 3.48 -9.71 -7.48
C ILE A 151 2.67 -8.74 -8.35
N ALA A 152 3.09 -7.47 -8.47
CA ALA A 152 2.35 -6.42 -9.16
C ALA A 152 1.92 -6.79 -10.60
N PRO A 153 2.78 -7.31 -11.50
CA PRO A 153 2.36 -7.68 -12.85
C PRO A 153 1.35 -8.83 -12.86
N ILE A 154 1.47 -9.79 -11.95
CA ILE A 154 0.54 -10.92 -11.84
C ILE A 154 -0.86 -10.41 -11.49
N ILE A 155 -0.95 -9.55 -10.47
CA ILE A 155 -2.22 -8.95 -10.05
C ILE A 155 -2.79 -8.05 -11.15
N ALA A 156 -1.96 -7.28 -11.85
CA ALA A 156 -2.39 -6.44 -12.96
C ALA A 156 -3.02 -7.28 -14.10
N ILE A 157 -2.42 -8.41 -14.47
CA ILE A 157 -2.95 -9.33 -15.48
C ILE A 157 -4.29 -9.95 -15.02
N VAL A 158 -4.36 -10.39 -13.76
CA VAL A 158 -5.58 -10.98 -13.19
C VAL A 158 -6.72 -9.96 -13.19
N ASN A 159 -6.45 -8.74 -12.72
CA ASN A 159 -7.43 -7.65 -12.72
C ASN A 159 -7.89 -7.29 -14.14
N TYR A 160 -6.96 -7.19 -15.08
CA TYR A 160 -7.30 -6.93 -16.47
C TYR A 160 -8.24 -8.01 -17.05
N LYS A 161 -7.92 -9.29 -16.85
CA LYS A 161 -8.76 -10.41 -17.28
C LYS A 161 -10.14 -10.38 -16.61
N LEU A 162 -10.21 -10.01 -15.33
CA LEU A 162 -11.48 -9.93 -14.60
C LEU A 162 -12.38 -8.84 -15.19
N VAL A 163 -11.86 -7.63 -15.37
CA VAL A 163 -12.62 -6.46 -15.84
C VAL A 163 -13.03 -6.58 -17.33
N THR A 164 -12.26 -7.32 -18.12
CA THR A 164 -12.59 -7.58 -19.55
C THR A 164 -13.40 -8.86 -19.78
N SER A 165 -13.73 -9.61 -18.72
CA SER A 165 -14.47 -10.85 -18.83
C SER A 165 -15.95 -10.60 -19.17
N LYS A 166 -16.58 -11.54 -19.92
CA LYS A 166 -18.02 -11.48 -20.26
C LYS A 166 -18.95 -11.50 -19.04
N LYS A 167 -18.45 -11.88 -17.86
CA LYS A 167 -19.21 -11.89 -16.60
C LYS A 167 -19.24 -10.53 -15.91
N PHE A 168 -18.44 -9.59 -16.37
CA PHE A 168 -18.40 -8.23 -15.82
C PHE A 168 -19.53 -7.38 -16.43
N PRO A 169 -20.19 -6.49 -15.65
CA PRO A 169 -21.27 -5.66 -16.17
C PRO A 169 -20.85 -4.83 -17.39
N GLU A 170 -21.62 -4.86 -18.45
CA GLU A 170 -21.30 -4.19 -19.73
C GLU A 170 -21.09 -2.68 -19.55
N GLU A 171 -21.89 -2.05 -18.68
CA GLU A 171 -21.78 -0.63 -18.36
C GLU A 171 -20.41 -0.22 -17.74
N ALA A 172 -19.71 -1.19 -17.15
CA ALA A 172 -18.44 -0.98 -16.49
C ALA A 172 -17.24 -1.47 -17.33
N HIS A 173 -17.46 -1.94 -18.55
CA HIS A 173 -16.37 -2.36 -19.43
C HIS A 173 -15.47 -1.18 -19.80
N PRO A 174 -14.13 -1.35 -19.75
CA PRO A 174 -13.20 -0.29 -20.09
C PRO A 174 -13.25 0.07 -21.57
N LYS A 175 -13.21 1.36 -21.88
CA LYS A 175 -13.09 1.88 -23.24
C LYS A 175 -11.77 1.42 -23.87
N LEU A 176 -11.70 1.44 -25.20
CA LEU A 176 -10.54 0.95 -25.95
C LEU A 176 -9.20 1.59 -25.49
N TRP A 177 -9.19 2.90 -25.29
CA TRP A 177 -7.99 3.60 -24.84
C TRP A 177 -7.51 3.15 -23.46
N LEU A 178 -8.43 2.82 -22.53
CA LEU A 178 -8.10 2.26 -21.22
C LEU A 178 -7.53 0.85 -21.33
N LYS A 179 -8.01 0.05 -22.28
CA LYS A 179 -7.44 -1.28 -22.55
C LYS A 179 -6.00 -1.18 -23.05
N ILE A 180 -5.73 -0.25 -23.98
CA ILE A 180 -4.37 0.01 -24.49
C ILE A 180 -3.45 0.47 -23.35
N LEU A 181 -3.92 1.44 -22.54
CA LEU A 181 -3.16 1.93 -21.41
C LEU A 181 -2.87 0.82 -20.39
N SER A 182 -3.83 -0.07 -20.14
CA SER A 182 -3.66 -1.22 -19.26
C SER A 182 -2.59 -2.19 -19.78
N TYR A 183 -2.60 -2.46 -21.08
CA TYR A 183 -1.57 -3.30 -21.71
C TYR A 183 -0.18 -2.68 -21.59
N LEU A 184 -0.05 -1.38 -21.86
CA LEU A 184 1.21 -0.67 -21.69
C LEU A 184 1.69 -0.70 -20.24
N GLY A 185 0.78 -0.51 -19.29
CA GLY A 185 1.08 -0.61 -17.86
C GLY A 185 1.55 -2.02 -17.46
N ILE A 186 0.90 -3.07 -17.94
CA ILE A 186 1.30 -4.47 -17.68
C ILE A 186 2.69 -4.75 -18.27
N ILE A 187 2.96 -4.32 -19.50
CA ILE A 187 4.27 -4.50 -20.14
C ILE A 187 5.34 -3.75 -19.35
N PHE A 188 5.07 -2.51 -18.95
CA PHE A 188 5.99 -1.72 -18.13
C PHE A 188 6.27 -2.39 -16.78
N LEU A 189 5.24 -2.79 -16.04
CA LEU A 189 5.40 -3.46 -14.75
C LEU A 189 6.15 -4.78 -14.89
N SER A 190 5.86 -5.57 -15.92
CA SER A 190 6.56 -6.85 -16.16
C SER A 190 8.02 -6.64 -16.53
N GLY A 191 8.31 -5.69 -17.43
CA GLY A 191 9.67 -5.35 -17.80
C GLY A 191 10.48 -4.79 -16.63
N PHE A 192 9.89 -3.90 -15.84
CA PHE A 192 10.52 -3.34 -14.65
C PHE A 192 10.76 -4.41 -13.58
N SER A 193 9.80 -5.30 -13.34
CA SER A 193 9.94 -6.40 -12.40
C SER A 193 11.08 -7.35 -12.78
N LEU A 194 11.20 -7.71 -14.06
CA LEU A 194 12.30 -8.53 -14.56
C LEU A 194 13.65 -7.81 -14.44
N TYR A 195 13.72 -6.54 -14.80
CA TYR A 195 14.92 -5.72 -14.69
C TYR A 195 15.38 -5.57 -13.24
N PHE A 196 14.45 -5.28 -12.33
CA PHE A 196 14.73 -5.17 -10.90
C PHE A 196 15.26 -6.48 -10.33
N THR A 197 14.62 -7.61 -10.69
CA THR A 197 15.07 -8.95 -10.26
C THR A 197 16.47 -9.24 -10.78
N TRP A 198 16.75 -8.88 -12.04
CA TRP A 198 18.07 -9.09 -12.62
C TRP A 198 19.17 -8.31 -11.89
N ILE A 199 18.91 -7.05 -11.53
CA ILE A 199 19.86 -6.23 -10.74
C ILE A 199 20.07 -6.80 -9.34
N GLN A 200 19.02 -7.30 -8.71
CA GLN A 200 19.10 -7.79 -7.33
C GLN A 200 19.92 -9.09 -7.21
N PHE A 201 20.01 -9.87 -8.27
CA PHE A 201 20.73 -11.15 -8.29
C PHE A 201 22.08 -11.12 -9.00
N ASN A 202 22.50 -9.99 -9.59
CA ASN A 202 23.83 -9.75 -10.15
C ASN A 202 24.61 -8.70 -9.36
#